data_1c26411b02a4dcf22ddfa7cfdedca7fd
#
_entry.id   1c26411b02a4dcf22ddfa7cfdedca7fd
#
_cell.length_a   1.000
_cell.length_b   1.000
_cell.length_c   1.000
_cell.angle_alpha   90.00
_cell.angle_beta   90.00
_cell.angle_gamma   90.00
#
_symmetry.space_group_name_H-M   'P 1'
#
loop_
_entity.id
_entity.type
_entity.pdbx_description
1 polymer ?
#
loop_
_entity_poly.entity_id
_entity_poly.type
_entity_poly.pdbx_seq_one_letter_code
_entity_poly.pdbx_strand_id
1 'polypeptide(L)'
;GLQKLDYAIYKAEQEGVRLLITFTNNWEAFGGMSQYVKWAQLAGENVTGHDDFYTNETIKGWYKDYIKTLLNHENVYTGVKYKDDPTIFSWELANEPRCESDAGCENHVVENWASEMSDYVKSIDSNHMLAVGDEGFYNYGYNDFPEGDHKYVYHGSSGMDWLSLTNLPNIDYGTIHVYCDQWGLTKEQGNFWFKKHGEDAAAMNKPVIVEEF
;
A
#
# COMPACT_ATOMS: atom_id res chain seq x y z
N GLY A 1 -5.44 16.79 12.83
CA GLY A 1 -4.41 16.04 12.20
C GLY A 1 -3.52 15.32 13.20
N LEU A 2 -2.24 15.62 13.22
CA LEU A 2 -1.21 14.85 13.96
C LEU A 2 -1.52 14.64 15.45
N GLN A 3 -2.01 15.63 16.17
CA GLN A 3 -2.38 15.47 17.59
C GLN A 3 -3.39 14.33 17.87
N LYS A 4 -4.28 14.04 16.93
CA LYS A 4 -5.21 12.90 17.08
C LYS A 4 -4.49 11.57 16.87
N LEU A 5 -3.55 11.53 15.95
CA LEU A 5 -2.69 10.37 15.71
C LEU A 5 -1.74 10.15 16.89
N ASP A 6 -1.14 11.23 17.44
CA ASP A 6 -0.35 11.17 18.67
C ASP A 6 -1.11 10.49 19.80
N TYR A 7 -2.37 10.89 20.00
CA TYR A 7 -3.21 10.31 21.05
C TYR A 7 -3.54 8.84 20.77
N ALA A 8 -3.81 8.49 19.52
CA ALA A 8 -4.10 7.10 19.14
C ALA A 8 -2.89 6.18 19.38
N ILE A 9 -1.69 6.61 18.98
CA ILE A 9 -0.44 5.87 19.20
C ILE A 9 -0.17 5.72 20.70
N TYR A 10 -0.28 6.82 21.46
CA TYR A 10 -0.11 6.81 22.92
C TYR A 10 -1.08 5.83 23.61
N LYS A 11 -2.35 5.79 23.17
CA LYS A 11 -3.33 4.85 23.72
C LYS A 11 -3.05 3.42 23.32
N ALA A 12 -2.65 3.18 22.07
CA ALA A 12 -2.26 1.84 21.61
C ALA A 12 -1.10 1.28 22.43
N GLU A 13 -0.09 2.11 22.72
CA GLU A 13 1.02 1.74 23.62
C GLU A 13 0.52 1.24 24.98
N GLN A 14 -0.38 2.03 25.61
CA GLN A 14 -0.91 1.69 26.94
C GLN A 14 -1.72 0.41 26.96
N GLU A 15 -2.41 0.09 25.87
CA GLU A 15 -3.25 -1.11 25.72
C GLU A 15 -2.47 -2.30 25.14
N GLY A 16 -1.18 -2.14 24.84
CA GLY A 16 -0.34 -3.19 24.25
C GLY A 16 -0.70 -3.53 22.80
N VAL A 17 -1.35 -2.62 22.09
CA VAL A 17 -1.72 -2.77 20.67
C VAL A 17 -0.58 -2.27 19.80
N ARG A 18 -0.27 -2.99 18.73
CA ARG A 18 0.64 -2.53 17.68
C ARG A 18 -0.15 -1.99 16.50
N LEU A 19 0.34 -0.92 15.89
CA LEU A 19 -0.33 -0.21 14.81
C LEU A 19 0.36 -0.44 13.48
N LEU A 20 -0.43 -0.73 12.48
CA LEU A 20 -0.13 -0.68 11.07
C LEU A 20 -0.66 0.67 10.57
N ILE A 21 0.18 1.49 9.95
CA ILE A 21 -0.21 2.84 9.54
C ILE A 21 0.05 3.03 8.06
N THR A 22 -1.03 3.31 7.33
CA THR A 22 -1.02 3.58 5.90
C THR A 22 -0.81 5.06 5.62
N PHE A 23 0.09 5.42 4.70
CA PHE A 23 0.40 6.81 4.38
C PHE A 23 -0.71 7.50 3.58
N THR A 24 -1.33 6.82 2.63
CA THR A 24 -2.38 7.40 1.77
C THR A 24 -3.39 6.33 1.34
N ASN A 25 -4.43 6.77 0.64
CA ASN A 25 -5.48 5.89 0.15
C ASN A 25 -5.60 6.04 -1.38
N ASN A 26 -5.77 4.94 -2.09
CA ASN A 26 -6.10 4.97 -3.51
C ASN A 26 -7.45 5.69 -3.77
N TRP A 27 -8.40 5.45 -2.89
CA TRP A 27 -9.77 5.98 -3.00
C TRP A 27 -9.85 7.46 -2.59
N GLU A 28 -10.91 8.15 -2.97
CA GLU A 28 -11.10 9.58 -2.64
C GLU A 28 -11.18 9.87 -1.13
N ALA A 29 -11.50 8.87 -0.32
CA ALA A 29 -11.65 9.02 1.12
C ALA A 29 -10.33 9.43 1.80
N PHE A 30 -10.46 10.19 2.89
CA PHE A 30 -9.35 10.60 3.77
C PHE A 30 -8.22 11.40 3.10
N GLY A 31 -8.50 12.08 1.99
CA GLY A 31 -7.48 12.83 1.27
C GLY A 31 -6.55 11.96 0.44
N GLY A 32 -7.10 10.94 -0.20
CA GLY A 32 -6.38 9.97 -1.01
C GLY A 32 -5.70 10.53 -2.27
N MET A 33 -5.22 9.65 -3.13
CA MET A 33 -4.38 9.98 -4.30
C MET A 33 -5.01 11.04 -5.21
N SER A 34 -6.32 10.95 -5.44
CA SER A 34 -7.06 11.94 -6.23
C SER A 34 -6.97 13.38 -5.68
N GLN A 35 -6.76 13.54 -4.37
CA GLN A 35 -6.59 14.85 -3.77
C GLN A 35 -5.24 15.47 -4.12
N TYR A 36 -4.17 14.68 -4.20
CA TYR A 36 -2.86 15.13 -4.67
C TYR A 36 -2.94 15.59 -6.13
N VAL A 37 -3.63 14.84 -6.98
CA VAL A 37 -3.86 15.23 -8.39
C VAL A 37 -4.63 16.54 -8.48
N LYS A 38 -5.69 16.73 -7.68
CA LYS A 38 -6.44 17.99 -7.59
C LYS A 38 -5.55 19.17 -7.16
N TRP A 39 -4.66 18.97 -6.18
CA TRP A 39 -3.72 20.02 -5.77
C TRP A 39 -2.71 20.35 -6.87
N ALA A 40 -2.22 19.36 -7.60
CA ALA A 40 -1.33 19.57 -8.74
C ALA A 40 -1.99 20.39 -9.84
N GLN A 41 -3.25 20.08 -10.19
CA GLN A 41 -4.04 20.87 -11.14
C GLN A 41 -4.17 22.33 -10.69
N LEU A 42 -4.47 22.58 -9.42
CA LEU A 42 -4.56 23.92 -8.86
C LEU A 42 -3.21 24.64 -8.85
N ALA A 43 -2.10 23.93 -8.73
CA ALA A 43 -0.76 24.47 -8.85
C ALA A 43 -0.30 24.74 -10.29
N GLY A 44 -1.11 24.35 -11.30
CA GLY A 44 -0.80 24.55 -12.71
C GLY A 44 0.05 23.45 -13.33
N GLU A 45 0.18 22.29 -12.66
CA GLU A 45 0.83 21.11 -13.22
C GLU A 45 -0.03 20.51 -14.35
N ASN A 46 0.65 19.94 -15.33
CA ASN A 46 0.00 19.24 -16.44
C ASN A 46 -0.32 17.79 -16.02
N VAL A 47 -1.39 17.61 -15.26
CA VAL A 47 -1.87 16.32 -14.78
C VAL A 47 -3.30 16.07 -15.31
N THR A 48 -3.58 14.83 -15.71
CA THR A 48 -4.78 14.46 -16.45
C THR A 48 -5.64 13.40 -15.73
N GLY A 49 -5.06 12.62 -14.83
CA GLY A 49 -5.78 11.52 -14.21
C GLY A 49 -5.13 11.00 -12.93
N HIS A 50 -5.73 9.95 -12.40
CA HIS A 50 -5.32 9.31 -11.15
C HIS A 50 -3.85 8.87 -11.16
N ASP A 51 -3.39 8.27 -12.25
CA ASP A 51 -2.04 7.68 -12.35
C ASP A 51 -0.91 8.71 -12.37
N ASP A 52 -1.25 10.01 -12.54
CA ASP A 52 -0.30 11.10 -12.31
C ASP A 52 0.19 11.14 -10.85
N PHE A 53 -0.54 10.53 -9.91
CA PHE A 53 -0.05 10.35 -8.55
C PHE A 53 1.27 9.57 -8.51
N TYR A 54 1.40 8.56 -9.35
CA TYR A 54 2.60 7.71 -9.40
C TYR A 54 3.74 8.29 -10.22
N THR A 55 3.44 9.18 -11.17
CA THR A 55 4.39 9.59 -12.22
C THR A 55 4.79 11.05 -12.18
N ASN A 56 3.92 11.95 -11.67
CA ASN A 56 4.23 13.38 -11.61
C ASN A 56 5.24 13.69 -10.49
N GLU A 57 6.38 14.30 -10.85
CA GLU A 57 7.48 14.55 -9.92
C GLU A 57 7.09 15.52 -8.79
N THR A 58 6.23 16.49 -9.06
CA THR A 58 5.74 17.43 -8.05
C THR A 58 4.87 16.71 -7.02
N ILE A 59 3.97 15.84 -7.46
CA ILE A 59 3.13 15.02 -6.58
C ILE A 59 3.98 14.07 -5.74
N LYS A 60 4.93 13.37 -6.36
CA LYS A 60 5.85 12.49 -5.64
C LYS A 60 6.68 13.26 -4.61
N GLY A 61 7.08 14.49 -4.94
CA GLY A 61 7.76 15.39 -4.00
C GLY A 61 6.90 15.71 -2.79
N TRP A 62 5.65 16.10 -2.96
CA TRP A 62 4.72 16.38 -1.86
C TRP A 62 4.44 15.14 -1.01
N TYR A 63 4.29 13.98 -1.64
CA TYR A 63 4.09 12.72 -0.93
C TYR A 63 5.32 12.35 -0.08
N LYS A 64 6.53 12.52 -0.61
CA LYS A 64 7.79 12.35 0.14
C LYS A 64 7.92 13.33 1.31
N ASP A 65 7.54 14.59 1.13
CA ASP A 65 7.55 15.59 2.19
C ASP A 65 6.55 15.25 3.30
N TYR A 66 5.38 14.73 2.95
CA TYR A 66 4.41 14.23 3.92
C TYR A 66 4.99 13.05 4.72
N ILE A 67 5.52 12.02 4.05
CA ILE A 67 6.18 10.88 4.70
C ILE A 67 7.28 11.37 5.66
N LYS A 68 8.18 12.23 5.19
CA LYS A 68 9.27 12.77 5.99
C LYS A 68 8.75 13.52 7.23
N THR A 69 7.70 14.29 7.06
CA THR A 69 7.07 15.03 8.16
C THR A 69 6.49 14.09 9.19
N LEU A 70 5.77 13.05 8.73
CA LEU A 70 5.13 12.08 9.61
C LEU A 70 6.18 11.26 10.39
N LEU A 71 7.15 10.68 9.70
CA LEU A 71 8.17 9.83 10.31
C LEU A 71 9.02 10.57 11.36
N ASN A 72 9.31 11.86 11.13
CA ASN A 72 10.08 12.68 12.05
C ASN A 72 9.23 13.44 13.08
N HIS A 73 7.90 13.31 13.03
CA HIS A 73 7.03 13.94 14.01
C HIS A 73 7.27 13.32 15.39
N GLU A 74 7.43 14.19 16.39
CA GLU A 74 7.56 13.79 17.79
C GLU A 74 6.18 13.78 18.44
N ASN A 75 5.77 12.64 18.95
CA ASN A 75 4.49 12.45 19.62
C ASN A 75 4.44 13.32 20.89
N VAL A 76 3.46 14.20 20.97
CA VAL A 76 3.34 15.16 22.08
C VAL A 76 3.07 14.52 23.45
N TYR A 77 2.62 13.25 23.49
CA TYR A 77 2.34 12.54 24.72
C TYR A 77 3.53 11.70 25.21
N THR A 78 4.35 11.17 24.28
CA THR A 78 5.46 10.27 24.60
C THR A 78 6.84 10.92 24.44
N GLY A 79 6.95 11.98 23.64
CA GLY A 79 8.24 12.57 23.27
C GLY A 79 9.06 11.71 22.31
N VAL A 80 8.48 10.65 21.73
CA VAL A 80 9.15 9.73 20.81
C VAL A 80 8.77 10.09 19.37
N LYS A 81 9.75 10.09 18.47
CA LYS A 81 9.44 10.25 17.04
C LYS A 81 8.77 8.99 16.50
N TYR A 82 7.85 9.16 15.56
CA TYR A 82 7.11 8.01 15.01
C TYR A 82 8.03 6.93 14.44
N LYS A 83 9.09 7.29 13.74
CA LYS A 83 10.09 6.33 13.22
C LYS A 83 10.89 5.58 14.29
N ASP A 84 10.79 5.98 15.55
CA ASP A 84 11.47 5.38 16.68
C ASP A 84 10.48 4.77 17.69
N ASP A 85 9.17 4.84 17.41
CA ASP A 85 8.12 4.40 18.33
C ASP A 85 7.75 2.92 18.12
N PRO A 86 8.10 2.02 19.07
CA PRO A 86 7.84 0.59 18.91
C PRO A 86 6.36 0.21 18.97
N THR A 87 5.46 1.15 19.23
CA THR A 87 4.01 0.95 19.12
C THR A 87 3.58 0.81 17.68
N ILE A 88 4.30 1.46 16.77
CA ILE A 88 4.12 1.30 15.33
C ILE A 88 4.83 0.00 14.91
N PHE A 89 4.10 -0.92 14.31
CA PHE A 89 4.61 -2.18 13.82
C PHE A 89 5.19 -2.01 12.41
N SER A 90 4.44 -1.34 11.55
CA SER A 90 4.82 -1.13 10.17
C SER A 90 4.14 0.08 9.54
N TRP A 91 4.70 0.49 8.42
CA TRP A 91 4.12 1.46 7.50
C TRP A 91 3.62 0.76 6.25
N GLU A 92 2.63 1.35 5.60
CA GLU A 92 2.18 0.98 4.27
C GLU A 92 2.23 2.16 3.33
N LEU A 93 2.71 1.92 2.12
CA LEU A 93 2.82 2.97 1.11
C LEU A 93 1.44 3.53 0.75
N ALA A 94 0.45 2.68 0.55
CA ALA A 94 -0.91 3.12 0.26
C ALA A 94 -1.92 2.01 0.55
N ASN A 95 -3.15 2.38 0.90
CA ASN A 95 -4.26 1.44 0.90
C ASN A 95 -4.73 1.20 -0.54
N GLU A 96 -4.69 -0.05 -0.97
CA GLU A 96 -5.22 -0.55 -2.25
C GLU A 96 -4.75 0.23 -3.49
N PRO A 97 -3.42 0.50 -3.65
CA PRO A 97 -2.95 1.22 -4.81
C PRO A 97 -3.26 0.45 -6.10
N ARG A 98 -3.74 1.15 -7.12
CA ARG A 98 -4.06 0.60 -8.44
C ARG A 98 -3.73 1.63 -9.52
N CYS A 99 -3.43 1.18 -10.72
CA CYS A 99 -3.52 2.06 -11.90
C CYS A 99 -4.96 2.13 -12.40
N GLU A 100 -5.31 3.21 -13.05
CA GLU A 100 -6.64 3.42 -13.67
C GLU A 100 -6.57 3.58 -15.19
N SER A 101 -5.40 3.90 -15.73
CA SER A 101 -5.21 4.05 -17.17
C SER A 101 -4.51 2.83 -17.78
N ASP A 102 -4.92 2.44 -18.99
CA ASP A 102 -4.27 1.34 -19.72
C ASP A 102 -2.78 1.59 -19.87
N ALA A 103 -2.38 2.80 -20.26
CA ALA A 103 -0.97 3.17 -20.41
C ALA A 103 -0.20 3.15 -19.08
N GLY A 104 -0.81 3.54 -17.97
CA GLY A 104 -0.22 3.46 -16.64
C GLY A 104 0.00 2.01 -16.22
N CYS A 105 -1.02 1.17 -16.41
CA CYS A 105 -0.95 -0.24 -16.08
C CYS A 105 0.10 -0.99 -16.91
N GLU A 106 0.16 -0.75 -18.21
CA GLU A 106 1.16 -1.34 -19.11
C GLU A 106 2.60 -0.89 -18.78
N ASN A 107 2.78 0.33 -18.29
CA ASN A 107 4.08 0.87 -17.92
C ASN A 107 4.49 0.59 -16.46
N HIS A 108 3.77 -0.27 -15.76
CA HIS A 108 4.09 -0.67 -14.37
C HIS A 108 4.28 0.52 -13.42
N VAL A 109 3.43 1.55 -13.54
CA VAL A 109 3.60 2.79 -12.78
C VAL A 109 3.54 2.58 -11.27
N VAL A 110 2.70 1.65 -10.80
CA VAL A 110 2.58 1.35 -9.37
C VAL A 110 3.83 0.67 -8.84
N GLU A 111 4.39 -0.32 -9.57
CA GLU A 111 5.60 -1.03 -9.17
C GLU A 111 6.82 -0.09 -9.13
N ASN A 112 6.99 0.74 -10.16
CA ASN A 112 8.06 1.73 -10.21
C ASN A 112 7.96 2.73 -9.05
N TRP A 113 6.73 3.22 -8.77
CA TRP A 113 6.47 4.10 -7.65
C TRP A 113 6.72 3.43 -6.30
N ALA A 114 6.25 2.20 -6.11
CA ALA A 114 6.47 1.44 -4.88
C ALA A 114 7.96 1.21 -4.61
N SER A 115 8.74 0.90 -5.65
CA SER A 115 10.19 0.79 -5.55
C SER A 115 10.82 2.10 -5.06
N GLU A 116 10.51 3.23 -5.73
CA GLU A 116 11.04 4.55 -5.37
C GLU A 116 10.63 4.98 -3.96
N MET A 117 9.36 4.79 -3.58
CA MET A 117 8.85 5.21 -2.28
C MET A 117 9.35 4.32 -1.15
N SER A 118 9.49 3.02 -1.36
CA SER A 118 10.07 2.12 -0.36
C SER A 118 11.53 2.44 -0.07
N ASP A 119 12.34 2.75 -1.09
CA ASP A 119 13.71 3.26 -0.92
C ASP A 119 13.71 4.54 -0.08
N TYR A 120 12.79 5.46 -0.37
CA TYR A 120 12.70 6.73 0.35
C TYR A 120 12.30 6.55 1.82
N VAL A 121 11.27 5.73 2.11
CA VAL A 121 10.85 5.44 3.48
C VAL A 121 12.00 4.83 4.27
N LYS A 122 12.65 3.78 3.74
CA LYS A 122 13.77 3.10 4.41
C LYS A 122 15.00 3.98 4.60
N SER A 123 15.17 5.02 3.79
CA SER A 123 16.24 6.02 3.99
C SER A 123 16.02 6.89 5.24
N ILE A 124 14.77 6.99 5.73
CA ILE A 124 14.39 7.80 6.90
C ILE A 124 14.13 6.90 8.13
N ASP A 125 13.49 5.77 7.92
CA ASP A 125 13.07 4.82 8.94
C ASP A 125 13.53 3.41 8.57
N SER A 126 14.61 2.96 9.17
CA SER A 126 15.14 1.60 9.04
C SER A 126 14.67 0.66 10.15
N ASN A 127 13.86 1.13 11.10
CA ASN A 127 13.44 0.37 12.27
C ASN A 127 12.17 -0.42 12.01
N HIS A 128 11.19 0.20 11.32
CA HIS A 128 9.89 -0.40 11.11
C HIS A 128 9.84 -1.21 9.81
N MET A 129 8.95 -2.20 9.81
CA MET A 129 8.61 -2.92 8.59
C MET A 129 7.83 -2.03 7.63
N LEU A 130 7.84 -2.39 6.35
CA LEU A 130 7.16 -1.68 5.29
C LEU A 130 6.48 -2.68 4.35
N ALA A 131 5.24 -2.39 4.01
CA ALA A 131 4.48 -3.08 2.97
C ALA A 131 3.96 -2.10 1.92
N VAL A 132 3.45 -2.62 0.82
CA VAL A 132 2.79 -1.81 -0.20
C VAL A 132 1.39 -1.40 0.24
N GLY A 133 0.63 -2.30 0.85
CA GLY A 133 -0.77 -2.11 1.26
C GLY A 133 -1.74 -2.48 0.14
N ASP A 134 -1.36 -3.43 -0.72
CA ASP A 134 -2.15 -3.85 -1.87
C ASP A 134 -3.06 -5.05 -1.55
N GLU A 135 -4.01 -5.31 -2.44
CA GLU A 135 -5.03 -6.33 -2.28
C GLU A 135 -4.56 -7.75 -2.64
N GLY A 136 -3.36 -7.89 -3.19
CA GLY A 136 -2.84 -9.20 -3.58
C GLY A 136 -3.09 -9.58 -5.03
N PHE A 137 -3.41 -8.65 -5.92
CA PHE A 137 -3.69 -8.98 -7.31
C PHE A 137 -2.44 -9.44 -8.05
N TYR A 138 -2.61 -10.44 -8.89
CA TYR A 138 -1.57 -10.99 -9.74
C TYR A 138 -1.65 -10.48 -11.17
N ASN A 139 -0.52 -10.49 -11.88
CA ASN A 139 -0.43 -10.12 -13.29
C ASN A 139 -0.09 -11.33 -14.17
N TYR A 140 -0.72 -12.46 -13.96
CA TYR A 140 -0.59 -13.60 -14.86
C TYR A 140 -1.83 -14.48 -14.81
N GLY A 141 -2.21 -15.03 -15.97
CA GLY A 141 -3.34 -15.94 -16.04
C GLY A 141 -3.03 -17.22 -15.27
N TYR A 142 -3.69 -17.43 -14.15
CA TYR A 142 -3.66 -18.72 -13.47
C TYR A 142 -4.56 -19.71 -14.16
N ASN A 143 -3.95 -20.76 -14.73
CA ASN A 143 -4.69 -21.94 -15.18
C ASN A 143 -5.19 -22.78 -14.01
N ASP A 144 -4.64 -22.57 -12.82
CA ASP A 144 -4.90 -23.37 -11.62
C ASP A 144 -5.94 -22.74 -10.69
N PHE A 145 -6.50 -21.58 -11.04
CA PHE A 145 -7.52 -20.95 -10.23
C PHE A 145 -8.86 -21.68 -10.37
N PRO A 146 -9.60 -21.93 -9.27
CA PRO A 146 -10.90 -22.58 -9.33
C PRO A 146 -11.83 -21.86 -10.33
N GLU A 147 -12.45 -22.62 -11.23
CA GLU A 147 -13.25 -22.11 -12.34
C GLU A 147 -14.20 -20.98 -11.93
N GLY A 148 -14.20 -19.89 -12.69
CA GLY A 148 -15.06 -18.72 -12.51
C GLY A 148 -14.54 -17.51 -13.28
N ASP A 149 -15.40 -16.53 -13.49
CA ASP A 149 -15.16 -15.39 -14.39
C ASP A 149 -14.54 -14.19 -13.67
N HIS A 150 -13.55 -14.43 -12.75
CA HIS A 150 -12.92 -13.39 -11.93
C HIS A 150 -11.51 -13.05 -12.41
N LYS A 151 -11.37 -12.83 -13.69
CA LYS A 151 -10.09 -12.61 -14.36
C LYS A 151 -9.38 -11.33 -13.93
N TYR A 152 -10.09 -10.32 -13.44
CA TYR A 152 -9.49 -9.03 -13.09
C TYR A 152 -8.45 -9.13 -11.97
N VAL A 153 -8.58 -10.11 -11.06
CA VAL A 153 -7.61 -10.33 -9.96
C VAL A 153 -6.33 -11.05 -10.40
N TYR A 154 -6.24 -11.54 -11.67
CA TYR A 154 -5.09 -12.31 -12.19
C TYR A 154 -4.51 -11.78 -13.49
N HIS A 155 -5.06 -10.74 -14.07
CA HIS A 155 -4.67 -10.27 -15.41
C HIS A 155 -3.91 -8.97 -15.42
N GLY A 156 -3.52 -8.46 -14.26
CA GLY A 156 -2.85 -7.18 -14.17
C GLY A 156 -3.70 -5.99 -14.60
N SER A 157 -5.03 -6.15 -14.67
CA SER A 157 -5.93 -5.10 -15.12
C SER A 157 -5.90 -3.85 -14.23
N SER A 158 -5.45 -4.00 -12.98
CA SER A 158 -5.21 -2.91 -12.04
C SER A 158 -3.74 -2.46 -12.02
N GLY A 159 -2.91 -2.96 -12.95
CA GLY A 159 -1.47 -2.71 -13.02
C GLY A 159 -0.70 -3.27 -11.83
N MET A 160 -1.30 -4.20 -11.10
CA MET A 160 -0.73 -4.81 -9.91
C MET A 160 -0.19 -6.20 -10.24
N ASP A 161 0.98 -6.48 -9.68
CA ASP A 161 1.52 -7.83 -9.59
C ASP A 161 2.10 -8.04 -8.19
N TRP A 162 1.33 -8.75 -7.37
CA TRP A 162 1.67 -8.97 -5.97
C TRP A 162 3.05 -9.61 -5.77
N LEU A 163 3.47 -10.49 -6.68
CA LEU A 163 4.78 -11.13 -6.58
C LEU A 163 5.91 -10.12 -6.77
N SER A 164 5.84 -9.28 -7.80
CA SER A 164 6.87 -8.29 -8.06
C SER A 164 6.90 -7.22 -6.97
N LEU A 165 5.75 -6.74 -6.54
CA LEU A 165 5.63 -5.74 -5.46
C LEU A 165 6.15 -6.28 -4.12
N THR A 166 5.71 -7.46 -3.71
CA THR A 166 6.18 -8.07 -2.46
C THR A 166 7.67 -8.41 -2.51
N ASN A 167 8.22 -8.75 -3.68
CA ASN A 167 9.64 -9.07 -3.82
C ASN A 167 10.57 -7.86 -3.89
N LEU A 168 10.06 -6.63 -3.89
CA LEU A 168 10.89 -5.43 -3.82
C LEU A 168 11.83 -5.47 -2.59
N PRO A 169 13.09 -5.01 -2.72
CA PRO A 169 14.10 -5.17 -1.66
C PRO A 169 13.72 -4.56 -0.31
N ASN A 170 12.98 -3.45 -0.31
CA ASN A 170 12.60 -2.70 0.89
C ASN A 170 11.16 -2.98 1.35
N ILE A 171 10.47 -3.92 0.73
CA ILE A 171 9.18 -4.42 1.20
C ILE A 171 9.43 -5.65 2.07
N ASP A 172 8.97 -5.62 3.30
CA ASP A 172 9.28 -6.65 4.30
C ASP A 172 8.25 -7.78 4.31
N TYR A 173 7.02 -7.51 3.92
CA TYR A 173 5.92 -8.49 3.86
C TYR A 173 4.89 -8.10 2.81
N GLY A 174 4.11 -9.09 2.36
CA GLY A 174 2.98 -8.88 1.46
C GLY A 174 1.68 -8.67 2.23
N THR A 175 0.76 -7.92 1.62
CA THR A 175 -0.60 -7.69 2.12
C THR A 175 -1.60 -8.32 1.18
N ILE A 176 -2.74 -8.75 1.69
CA ILE A 176 -3.86 -9.21 0.88
C ILE A 176 -5.19 -8.76 1.49
N HIS A 177 -6.13 -8.41 0.61
CA HIS A 177 -7.53 -8.19 0.92
C HIS A 177 -8.36 -9.23 0.18
N VAL A 178 -9.53 -9.60 0.70
CA VAL A 178 -10.44 -10.49 -0.01
C VAL A 178 -11.89 -10.27 0.40
N TYR A 179 -12.64 -9.64 -0.45
CA TYR A 179 -14.07 -9.41 -0.28
C TYR A 179 -14.87 -10.36 -1.19
N CYS A 180 -14.97 -11.64 -0.79
CA CYS A 180 -15.59 -12.68 -1.62
C CYS A 180 -16.96 -12.26 -2.18
N ASP A 181 -17.83 -11.70 -1.33
CA ASP A 181 -19.18 -11.28 -1.74
C ASP A 181 -19.16 -10.12 -2.74
N GLN A 182 -18.27 -9.14 -2.53
CA GLN A 182 -18.15 -7.96 -3.40
C GLN A 182 -17.46 -8.29 -4.72
N TRP A 183 -16.49 -9.18 -4.68
CA TRP A 183 -15.73 -9.61 -5.86
C TRP A 183 -16.42 -10.76 -6.61
N GLY A 184 -17.55 -11.25 -6.11
CA GLY A 184 -18.30 -12.38 -6.67
C GLY A 184 -17.52 -13.70 -6.61
N LEU A 185 -16.59 -13.83 -5.68
CA LEU A 185 -15.81 -15.06 -5.49
C LEU A 185 -16.61 -16.10 -4.73
N THR A 186 -16.49 -17.36 -5.13
CA THR A 186 -16.97 -18.47 -4.33
C THR A 186 -16.09 -18.67 -3.09
N LYS A 187 -16.60 -19.38 -2.09
CA LYS A 187 -15.82 -19.76 -0.91
C LYS A 187 -14.54 -20.54 -1.29
N GLU A 188 -14.64 -21.37 -2.32
CA GLU A 188 -13.49 -22.14 -2.79
C GLU A 188 -12.41 -21.24 -3.40
N GLN A 189 -12.82 -20.23 -4.16
CA GLN A 189 -11.92 -19.23 -4.71
C GLN A 189 -11.26 -18.37 -3.61
N GLY A 190 -12.02 -17.97 -2.59
CA GLY A 190 -11.45 -17.29 -1.42
C GLY A 190 -10.43 -18.14 -0.66
N ASN A 191 -10.73 -19.43 -0.46
CA ASN A 191 -9.77 -20.36 0.16
C ASN A 191 -8.51 -20.54 -0.68
N PHE A 192 -8.65 -20.58 -2.00
CA PHE A 192 -7.51 -20.63 -2.91
C PHE A 192 -6.66 -19.37 -2.81
N TRP A 193 -7.29 -18.17 -2.69
CA TRP A 193 -6.61 -16.89 -2.51
C TRP A 193 -5.66 -16.94 -1.32
N PHE A 194 -6.16 -17.28 -0.16
CA PHE A 194 -5.34 -17.38 1.07
C PHE A 194 -4.21 -18.40 0.92
N LYS A 195 -4.52 -19.59 0.40
CA LYS A 195 -3.54 -20.66 0.23
C LYS A 195 -2.42 -20.24 -0.72
N LYS A 196 -2.79 -19.69 -1.87
CA LYS A 196 -1.82 -19.33 -2.92
C LYS A 196 -0.86 -18.22 -2.46
N HIS A 197 -1.38 -17.16 -1.85
CA HIS A 197 -0.53 -16.11 -1.30
C HIS A 197 0.39 -16.62 -0.18
N GLY A 198 -0.10 -17.52 0.67
CA GLY A 198 0.75 -18.16 1.69
C GLY A 198 1.87 -19.01 1.09
N GLU A 199 1.62 -19.77 0.02
CA GLU A 199 2.62 -20.55 -0.69
C GLU A 199 3.65 -19.65 -1.38
N ASP A 200 3.21 -18.61 -2.07
CA ASP A 200 4.10 -17.65 -2.76
C ASP A 200 4.94 -16.83 -1.78
N ALA A 201 4.34 -16.36 -0.68
CA ALA A 201 5.05 -15.68 0.40
C ALA A 201 6.16 -16.57 0.99
N ALA A 202 5.84 -17.84 1.26
CA ALA A 202 6.82 -18.81 1.75
C ALA A 202 7.96 -19.03 0.73
N ALA A 203 7.65 -19.08 -0.57
CA ALA A 203 8.65 -19.23 -1.62
C ALA A 203 9.58 -18.01 -1.71
N MET A 204 9.07 -16.80 -1.43
CA MET A 204 9.85 -15.56 -1.36
C MET A 204 10.56 -15.37 0.00
N ASN A 205 10.31 -16.24 0.98
CA ASN A 205 10.77 -16.10 2.37
C ASN A 205 10.34 -14.75 2.99
N LYS A 206 9.11 -14.32 2.71
CA LYS A 206 8.48 -13.13 3.29
C LYS A 206 7.14 -13.51 3.94
N PRO A 207 6.74 -12.85 5.03
CA PRO A 207 5.39 -13.02 5.58
C PRO A 207 4.32 -12.47 4.65
N VAL A 208 3.07 -12.90 4.87
CA VAL A 208 1.88 -12.28 4.29
C VAL A 208 0.85 -12.03 5.39
N ILE A 209 0.20 -10.88 5.34
CA ILE A 209 -0.86 -10.49 6.28
C ILE A 209 -2.17 -10.35 5.51
N VAL A 210 -3.24 -10.94 6.06
CA VAL A 210 -4.61 -10.69 5.62
C VAL A 210 -5.10 -9.48 6.41
N GLU A 211 -5.33 -8.37 5.73
CA GLU A 211 -5.69 -7.11 6.38
C GLU A 211 -7.19 -6.86 6.34
N GLU A 212 -7.81 -7.23 5.23
CA GLU A 212 -9.23 -6.99 5.01
C GLU A 212 -9.94 -8.25 4.48
N PHE A 213 -11.18 -8.55 5.01
CA PHE A 213 -12.00 -9.68 4.57
C PHE A 213 -13.47 -9.56 4.98
#